data_f95da85598b12080ab7e5e451a76363b
#
_entry.id   f95da85598b12080ab7e5e451a76363b
#
_cell.length_a   1.000
_cell.length_b   1.000
_cell.length_c   1.000
_cell.angle_alpha   90.00
_cell.angle_beta   90.00
_cell.angle_gamma   90.00
#
_symmetry.space_group_name_H-M   'P 1'
#
loop_
_entity.id
_entity.type
_entity.pdbx_description
1 polymer ?
#
loop_
_entity_poly.entity_id
_entity_poly.type
_entity_poly.pdbx_seq_one_letter_code
_entity_poly.pdbx_strand_id
1 'polypeptide(L)'
;MYRIKKFEVRASEIADYLNEPLVGDDFIISDPRSIRAFKSSERSYVDAGRVEGQLLIISDQPVPVHLCTGYIITQNPDLDFAYVLREFFATAPINQIHQSAVVSSEARIGRNVMIGAHAVIGPDVEIGDNTKVFQNVVVNGPVLIGKFCVVKDGAVIGSEGWGFINDEDGVPFHAPQLGLIRIGDRVWIGSNTTIERGMIEETIIHTDVKIDDLVHIGAGTQIGQKGKLTAGVVVASHVIIGENVHIAPNAVIRENLSIGDDVVVGMGAVVIEDLASRNTYVGNPARLLIKS
;
A
#
# COMPACT_ATOMS: atom_id res chain seq x y z
N MET A 1 -7.72 8.34 -7.49
CA MET A 1 -6.39 9.00 -7.41
C MET A 1 -6.59 10.47 -7.07
N TYR A 2 -5.78 11.03 -6.21
CA TYR A 2 -5.81 12.47 -5.93
C TYR A 2 -5.49 13.27 -7.19
N ARG A 3 -6.19 14.38 -7.37
CA ARG A 3 -5.88 15.34 -8.43
C ARG A 3 -5.27 16.58 -7.80
N ILE A 4 -4.35 17.23 -8.49
CA ILE A 4 -3.78 18.50 -8.05
C ILE A 4 -4.88 19.57 -8.14
N LYS A 5 -5.18 20.22 -7.03
CA LYS A 5 -5.94 21.49 -7.05
C LYS A 5 -5.02 22.55 -7.67
N LYS A 6 -5.53 23.36 -8.60
CA LYS A 6 -4.91 24.65 -8.88
C LYS A 6 -5.25 25.57 -7.70
N PHE A 7 -4.28 25.81 -6.86
CA PHE A 7 -4.49 26.56 -5.64
C PHE A 7 -3.28 27.43 -5.32
N GLU A 8 -3.50 28.60 -4.82
CA GLU A 8 -2.46 29.49 -4.28
C GLU A 8 -2.61 29.49 -2.76
N VAL A 9 -1.54 29.21 -2.04
CA VAL A 9 -1.49 29.22 -0.57
C VAL A 9 -0.25 29.98 -0.12
N ARG A 10 -0.38 30.75 0.95
CA ARG A 10 0.79 31.42 1.56
C ARG A 10 1.59 30.45 2.42
N ALA A 11 2.89 30.65 2.47
CA ALA A 11 3.76 29.88 3.36
C ALA A 11 3.33 30.01 4.82
N SER A 12 2.84 31.20 5.22
CA SER A 12 2.28 31.46 6.54
C SER A 12 1.01 30.65 6.84
N GLU A 13 0.12 30.43 5.85
CA GLU A 13 -1.08 29.60 6.04
C GLU A 13 -0.73 28.14 6.27
N ILE A 14 0.35 27.64 5.64
CA ILE A 14 0.87 26.29 5.89
C ILE A 14 1.46 26.19 7.30
N ALA A 15 2.19 27.23 7.75
CA ALA A 15 2.74 27.30 9.09
C ALA A 15 1.64 27.30 10.16
N ASP A 16 0.60 28.09 9.95
CA ASP A 16 -0.58 28.14 10.82
C ASP A 16 -1.30 26.77 10.88
N TYR A 17 -1.47 26.10 9.75
CA TYR A 17 -2.06 24.75 9.68
C TYR A 17 -1.26 23.72 10.48
N LEU A 18 0.06 23.80 10.43
CA LEU A 18 0.95 22.92 11.18
C LEU A 18 1.11 23.37 12.66
N ASN A 19 0.56 24.55 13.03
CA ASN A 19 0.71 25.17 14.33
C ASN A 19 2.19 25.39 14.72
N GLU A 20 3.01 25.77 13.73
CA GLU A 20 4.44 26.01 13.87
C GLU A 20 4.82 27.36 13.22
N PRO A 21 5.83 28.08 13.70
CA PRO A 21 6.22 29.35 13.13
C PRO A 21 6.89 29.22 11.75
N LEU A 22 6.54 30.12 10.83
CA LEU A 22 7.31 30.33 9.60
C LEU A 22 8.59 31.12 9.92
N VAL A 23 9.72 30.61 9.47
CA VAL A 23 11.01 31.32 9.52
C VAL A 23 11.43 31.70 8.09
N GLY A 24 11.67 32.99 7.82
CA GLY A 24 11.97 33.52 6.50
C GLY A 24 10.82 34.34 5.92
N ASP A 25 10.82 34.51 4.59
CA ASP A 25 9.82 35.32 3.92
C ASP A 25 8.49 34.58 3.75
N ASP A 26 7.39 35.31 3.84
CA ASP A 26 6.06 34.79 3.50
C ASP A 26 5.79 35.04 2.01
N PHE A 27 5.54 33.99 1.28
CA PHE A 27 5.33 34.02 -0.17
C PHE A 27 4.18 33.10 -0.61
N ILE A 28 3.71 33.31 -1.83
CA ILE A 28 2.64 32.50 -2.42
C ILE A 28 3.22 31.26 -3.09
N ILE A 29 2.66 30.11 -2.75
CA ILE A 29 2.98 28.81 -3.31
C ILE A 29 1.82 28.40 -4.22
N SER A 30 2.08 28.35 -5.52
CA SER A 30 1.11 27.91 -6.55
C SER A 30 1.46 26.52 -7.13
N ASP A 31 2.61 25.97 -6.76
CA ASP A 31 3.08 24.66 -7.21
C ASP A 31 3.55 23.84 -6.00
N PRO A 32 2.98 22.64 -5.78
CA PRO A 32 3.41 21.77 -4.67
C PRO A 32 4.89 21.35 -4.78
N ARG A 33 5.51 21.48 -5.95
CA ARG A 33 6.95 21.25 -6.13
C ARG A 33 7.84 22.30 -5.45
N SER A 34 7.27 23.42 -5.04
CA SER A 34 7.93 24.46 -4.24
C SER A 34 7.94 24.17 -2.74
N ILE A 35 7.53 22.97 -2.32
CA ILE A 35 7.61 22.50 -0.94
C ILE A 35 8.44 21.23 -0.87
N ARG A 36 9.26 21.10 0.18
CA ARG A 36 10.07 19.89 0.45
C ARG A 36 10.01 19.55 1.94
N ALA A 37 10.15 18.24 2.24
CA ALA A 37 10.41 17.76 3.59
C ALA A 37 11.87 17.32 3.71
N PHE A 38 12.51 17.62 4.84
CA PHE A 38 13.87 17.17 5.15
C PHE A 38 13.99 16.72 6.59
N LYS A 39 14.69 15.59 6.78
CA LYS A 39 15.14 15.12 8.08
C LYS A 39 16.65 15.25 8.20
N SER A 40 17.12 15.63 9.37
CA SER A 40 18.55 15.74 9.69
C SER A 40 19.34 14.45 9.52
N SER A 41 18.67 13.31 9.62
CA SER A 41 19.26 11.98 9.38
C SER A 41 19.49 11.65 7.91
N GLU A 42 18.90 12.40 6.99
CA GLU A 42 19.04 12.20 5.55
C GLU A 42 20.14 13.10 4.99
N ARG A 43 21.13 12.50 4.36
CA ARG A 43 22.39 13.13 3.93
C ARG A 43 22.29 14.25 2.88
N SER A 44 21.11 14.69 2.44
CA SER A 44 21.07 15.53 1.24
C SER A 44 20.21 16.79 1.30
N TYR A 45 20.58 17.75 2.15
CA TYR A 45 20.28 19.16 1.81
C TYR A 45 20.90 19.60 0.46
N VAL A 46 21.92 18.88 -0.01
CA VAL A 46 22.73 19.25 -1.19
C VAL A 46 22.09 18.77 -2.49
N ASP A 47 21.24 17.73 -2.47
CA ASP A 47 20.62 17.15 -3.66
C ASP A 47 19.19 17.63 -3.93
N ALA A 48 18.64 18.53 -3.12
CA ALA A 48 17.48 19.32 -3.53
C ALA A 48 17.95 20.22 -4.67
N GLY A 49 17.98 19.66 -5.87
CA GLY A 49 18.43 20.38 -7.08
C GLY A 49 17.84 21.77 -7.07
N ARG A 50 18.62 22.79 -7.42
CA ARG A 50 18.21 24.21 -7.44
C ARG A 50 16.82 24.32 -8.04
N VAL A 51 15.81 24.44 -7.18
CA VAL A 51 14.46 24.81 -7.62
C VAL A 51 14.60 26.27 -8.00
N GLU A 52 14.51 26.58 -9.28
CA GLU A 52 14.39 27.98 -9.71
C GLU A 52 13.10 28.55 -9.10
N GLY A 53 13.24 29.50 -8.19
CA GLY A 53 12.10 30.16 -7.55
C GLY A 53 12.07 30.04 -6.03
N GLN A 54 10.91 30.36 -5.48
CA GLN A 54 10.65 30.32 -4.05
C GLN A 54 10.46 28.89 -3.55
N LEU A 55 11.07 28.55 -2.41
CA LEU A 55 11.04 27.19 -1.82
C LEU A 55 10.70 27.29 -0.32
N LEU A 56 9.67 26.53 0.07
CA LEU A 56 9.34 26.25 1.47
C LEU A 56 9.89 24.89 1.89
N ILE A 57 10.61 24.85 3.01
CA ILE A 57 11.12 23.59 3.57
C ILE A 57 10.44 23.28 4.91
N ILE A 58 9.93 22.08 5.06
CA ILE A 58 9.46 21.52 6.33
C ILE A 58 10.58 20.62 6.85
N SER A 59 11.13 20.90 8.04
CA SER A 59 12.37 20.27 8.53
C SER A 59 12.28 19.97 10.02
N ASP A 60 13.11 19.05 10.51
CA ASP A 60 13.28 18.77 11.96
C ASP A 60 14.34 19.67 12.63
N GLN A 61 14.98 20.55 11.88
CA GLN A 61 16.00 21.49 12.37
C GLN A 61 16.09 22.75 11.49
N PRO A 62 16.77 23.81 11.96
CA PRO A 62 16.97 25.03 11.18
C PRO A 62 17.63 24.78 9.83
N VAL A 63 17.13 25.45 8.80
CA VAL A 63 17.62 25.34 7.41
C VAL A 63 18.45 26.58 7.08
N PRO A 64 19.63 26.44 6.43
CA PRO A 64 20.41 27.59 5.97
C PRO A 64 19.62 28.47 4.98
N VAL A 65 19.54 29.77 5.23
CA VAL A 65 18.74 30.74 4.47
C VAL A 65 19.07 30.82 2.96
N HIS A 66 20.23 30.39 2.55
CA HIS A 66 20.59 30.34 1.12
C HIS A 66 19.99 29.13 0.37
N LEU A 67 19.37 28.18 1.08
CA LEU A 67 18.78 26.97 0.50
C LEU A 67 17.25 27.07 0.31
N CYS A 68 16.59 28.05 0.95
CA CYS A 68 15.13 28.21 0.87
C CYS A 68 14.70 29.66 1.05
N THR A 69 13.46 29.96 0.64
CA THR A 69 12.83 31.28 0.89
C THR A 69 12.25 31.34 2.29
N GLY A 70 11.74 30.21 2.79
CA GLY A 70 11.28 30.07 4.17
C GLY A 70 11.31 28.59 4.60
N TYR A 71 11.25 28.35 5.90
CA TYR A 71 11.16 27.00 6.45
C TYR A 71 10.29 26.95 7.70
N ILE A 72 9.79 25.74 7.98
CA ILE A 72 8.98 25.42 9.15
C ILE A 72 9.65 24.23 9.86
N ILE A 73 9.83 24.34 11.19
CA ILE A 73 10.43 23.26 11.99
C ILE A 73 9.33 22.43 12.60
N THR A 74 9.36 21.10 12.37
CA THR A 74 8.38 20.14 12.92
C THR A 74 9.08 18.89 13.46
N GLN A 75 8.38 18.09 14.26
CA GLN A 75 8.91 16.83 14.79
C GLN A 75 8.93 15.71 13.73
N ASN A 76 8.01 15.76 12.77
CA ASN A 76 7.90 14.72 11.73
C ASN A 76 7.68 15.36 10.34
N PRO A 77 8.72 15.90 9.71
CA PRO A 77 8.63 16.63 8.46
C PRO A 77 7.91 15.89 7.32
N ASP A 78 8.16 14.58 7.18
CA ASP A 78 7.54 13.79 6.10
C ASP A 78 6.03 13.64 6.29
N LEU A 79 5.59 13.42 7.53
CA LEU A 79 4.17 13.29 7.85
C LEU A 79 3.47 14.63 7.64
N ASP A 80 4.06 15.71 8.12
CA ASP A 80 3.52 17.07 8.02
C ASP A 80 3.48 17.54 6.58
N PHE A 81 4.52 17.24 5.79
CA PHE A 81 4.52 17.46 4.35
C PHE A 81 3.37 16.69 3.65
N ALA A 82 3.15 15.43 4.00
CA ALA A 82 2.05 14.66 3.44
C ALA A 82 0.68 15.24 3.81
N TYR A 83 0.51 15.76 5.03
CA TYR A 83 -0.70 16.46 5.46
C TYR A 83 -0.91 17.76 4.67
N VAL A 84 0.13 18.55 4.49
CA VAL A 84 0.10 19.80 3.69
C VAL A 84 -0.29 19.49 2.24
N LEU A 85 0.34 18.50 1.62
CA LEU A 85 -0.03 18.10 0.25
C LEU A 85 -1.49 17.70 0.14
N ARG A 86 -1.99 16.94 1.12
CA ARG A 86 -3.38 16.49 1.15
C ARG A 86 -4.37 17.63 1.33
N GLU A 87 -4.11 18.55 2.25
CA GLU A 87 -5.00 19.64 2.60
C GLU A 87 -5.06 20.70 1.50
N PHE A 88 -3.92 21.19 1.09
CA PHE A 88 -3.85 22.36 0.21
C PHE A 88 -3.79 22.01 -1.27
N PHE A 89 -3.18 20.90 -1.66
CA PHE A 89 -2.87 20.63 -3.06
C PHE A 89 -3.57 19.43 -3.68
N ALA A 90 -4.26 18.63 -2.90
CA ALA A 90 -4.92 17.42 -3.39
C ALA A 90 -6.44 17.49 -3.27
N THR A 91 -7.16 17.07 -4.33
CA THR A 91 -8.58 16.75 -4.23
C THR A 91 -8.76 15.26 -4.03
N ALA A 92 -9.56 14.88 -3.03
CA ALA A 92 -9.95 13.49 -2.88
C ALA A 92 -10.80 13.03 -4.08
N PRO A 93 -10.71 11.76 -4.48
CA PRO A 93 -11.62 11.20 -5.47
C PRO A 93 -13.07 11.27 -4.96
N ILE A 94 -13.99 11.48 -5.87
CA ILE A 94 -15.42 11.51 -5.55
C ILE A 94 -15.88 10.09 -5.21
N ASN A 95 -16.54 9.93 -4.06
CA ASN A 95 -17.09 8.66 -3.61
C ASN A 95 -18.38 8.36 -4.40
N GLN A 96 -18.25 7.64 -5.50
CA GLN A 96 -19.37 7.22 -6.36
C GLN A 96 -19.03 5.92 -7.08
N ILE A 97 -20.06 5.20 -7.48
CA ILE A 97 -19.95 4.07 -8.40
C ILE A 97 -19.97 4.62 -9.83
N HIS A 98 -18.92 4.36 -10.60
CA HIS A 98 -18.84 4.80 -11.98
C HIS A 98 -19.85 4.06 -12.85
N GLN A 99 -20.46 4.74 -13.80
CA GLN A 99 -21.52 4.17 -14.65
C GLN A 99 -21.10 2.96 -15.50
N SER A 100 -19.80 2.81 -15.77
CA SER A 100 -19.23 1.65 -16.49
C SER A 100 -18.75 0.54 -15.57
N ALA A 101 -18.90 0.67 -14.25
CA ALA A 101 -18.62 -0.43 -13.32
C ALA A 101 -19.74 -1.48 -13.40
N VAL A 102 -19.36 -2.76 -13.32
CA VAL A 102 -20.30 -3.86 -13.24
C VAL A 102 -20.34 -4.34 -11.80
N VAL A 103 -21.45 -4.13 -11.12
CA VAL A 103 -21.61 -4.54 -9.72
C VAL A 103 -22.78 -5.50 -9.63
N SER A 104 -22.54 -6.71 -9.10
CA SER A 104 -23.61 -7.69 -8.88
C SER A 104 -24.66 -7.14 -7.92
N SER A 105 -25.93 -7.46 -8.18
CA SER A 105 -27.03 -7.15 -7.26
C SER A 105 -26.93 -7.89 -5.92
N GLU A 106 -26.16 -8.94 -5.85
CA GLU A 106 -25.91 -9.74 -4.62
C GLU A 106 -24.73 -9.18 -3.81
N ALA A 107 -23.94 -8.27 -4.37
CA ALA A 107 -22.85 -7.61 -3.65
C ALA A 107 -23.37 -6.65 -2.58
N ARG A 108 -22.75 -6.63 -1.41
CA ARG A 108 -23.05 -5.70 -0.33
C ARG A 108 -22.03 -4.55 -0.30
N ILE A 109 -22.47 -3.36 -0.68
CA ILE A 109 -21.63 -2.17 -0.78
C ILE A 109 -21.94 -1.22 0.37
N GLY A 110 -20.92 -0.89 1.16
CA GLY A 110 -21.01 0.03 2.28
C GLY A 110 -21.21 1.49 1.88
N ARG A 111 -21.28 2.38 2.88
CA ARG A 111 -21.45 3.83 2.67
C ARG A 111 -20.16 4.48 2.16
N ASN A 112 -20.30 5.51 1.33
CA ASN A 112 -19.19 6.29 0.79
C ASN A 112 -18.12 5.45 0.07
N VAL A 113 -18.50 4.34 -0.52
CA VAL A 113 -17.60 3.51 -1.34
C VAL A 113 -17.43 4.16 -2.71
N MET A 114 -16.19 4.18 -3.21
CA MET A 114 -15.89 4.54 -4.58
C MET A 114 -15.63 3.25 -5.39
N ILE A 115 -16.28 3.11 -6.55
CA ILE A 115 -16.00 2.04 -7.50
C ILE A 115 -15.68 2.69 -8.85
N GLY A 116 -14.46 2.50 -9.33
CA GLY A 116 -13.92 3.12 -10.54
C GLY A 116 -14.45 2.54 -11.84
N ALA A 117 -14.08 3.18 -12.95
CA ALA A 117 -14.50 2.76 -14.28
C ALA A 117 -14.04 1.32 -14.58
N HIS A 118 -14.95 0.53 -15.21
CA HIS A 118 -14.70 -0.84 -15.63
C HIS A 118 -14.30 -1.81 -14.51
N ALA A 119 -14.50 -1.44 -13.24
CA ALA A 119 -14.37 -2.38 -12.15
C ALA A 119 -15.51 -3.40 -12.18
N VAL A 120 -15.21 -4.65 -11.83
CA VAL A 120 -16.15 -5.76 -11.76
C VAL A 120 -16.23 -6.26 -10.31
N ILE A 121 -17.41 -6.21 -9.72
CA ILE A 121 -17.69 -6.70 -8.37
C ILE A 121 -18.69 -7.85 -8.51
N GLY A 122 -18.24 -9.06 -8.23
CA GLY A 122 -19.02 -10.29 -8.36
C GLY A 122 -20.05 -10.49 -7.25
N PRO A 123 -20.81 -11.57 -7.32
CA PRO A 123 -21.67 -12.00 -6.21
C PRO A 123 -20.83 -12.39 -4.98
N ASP A 124 -21.45 -12.48 -3.81
CA ASP A 124 -20.81 -12.85 -2.54
C ASP A 124 -19.63 -11.94 -2.14
N VAL A 125 -19.61 -10.70 -2.64
CA VAL A 125 -18.63 -9.68 -2.28
C VAL A 125 -19.23 -8.69 -1.31
N GLU A 126 -18.52 -8.42 -0.20
CA GLU A 126 -18.83 -7.33 0.71
C GLU A 126 -17.71 -6.29 0.73
N ILE A 127 -18.06 -5.01 0.61
CA ILE A 127 -17.11 -3.89 0.69
C ILE A 127 -17.53 -2.94 1.80
N GLY A 128 -16.67 -2.76 2.78
CA GLY A 128 -16.90 -1.89 3.95
C GLY A 128 -16.88 -0.40 3.62
N ASP A 129 -17.42 0.39 4.56
CA ASP A 129 -17.57 1.84 4.45
C ASP A 129 -16.26 2.57 4.09
N ASN A 130 -16.35 3.63 3.29
CA ASN A 130 -15.23 4.52 2.90
C ASN A 130 -14.09 3.83 2.12
N THR A 131 -14.31 2.62 1.63
CA THR A 131 -13.34 1.88 0.81
C THR A 131 -13.35 2.41 -0.63
N LYS A 132 -12.18 2.44 -1.25
CA LYS A 132 -11.99 2.92 -2.63
C LYS A 132 -11.47 1.80 -3.49
N VAL A 133 -12.24 1.44 -4.50
CA VAL A 133 -11.90 0.49 -5.55
C VAL A 133 -11.68 1.27 -6.84
N PHE A 134 -10.48 1.20 -7.39
CA PHE A 134 -10.11 1.99 -8.57
C PHE A 134 -10.48 1.28 -9.88
N GLN A 135 -9.95 1.79 -11.01
CA GLN A 135 -10.34 1.36 -12.34
C GLN A 135 -9.87 -0.06 -12.66
N ASN A 136 -10.66 -0.80 -13.43
CA ASN A 136 -10.33 -2.15 -13.91
C ASN A 136 -10.05 -3.18 -12.80
N VAL A 137 -10.44 -2.91 -11.57
CA VAL A 137 -10.33 -3.88 -10.46
C VAL A 137 -11.37 -4.97 -10.66
N VAL A 138 -10.98 -6.22 -10.41
CA VAL A 138 -11.89 -7.37 -10.40
C VAL A 138 -11.91 -7.97 -9.01
N VAL A 139 -13.12 -8.10 -8.44
CA VAL A 139 -13.35 -8.79 -7.15
C VAL A 139 -14.38 -9.89 -7.39
N ASN A 140 -13.96 -11.14 -7.27
CA ASN A 140 -14.78 -12.33 -7.55
C ASN A 140 -14.84 -13.31 -6.39
N GLY A 141 -15.97 -13.99 -6.26
CA GLY A 141 -16.21 -15.07 -5.29
C GLY A 141 -16.37 -14.56 -3.88
N PRO A 142 -16.38 -15.42 -2.87
CA PRO A 142 -16.62 -14.99 -1.50
C PRO A 142 -15.43 -14.12 -1.02
N VAL A 143 -15.64 -12.80 -0.98
CA VAL A 143 -14.62 -11.80 -0.58
C VAL A 143 -15.24 -10.79 0.38
N LEU A 144 -14.61 -10.60 1.53
CA LEU A 144 -14.96 -9.57 2.51
C LEU A 144 -13.83 -8.53 2.55
N ILE A 145 -14.13 -7.29 2.18
CA ILE A 145 -13.18 -6.16 2.26
C ILE A 145 -13.65 -5.21 3.37
N GLY A 146 -12.76 -4.92 4.31
CA GLY A 146 -13.02 -4.01 5.43
C GLY A 146 -13.21 -2.55 5.02
N LYS A 147 -13.20 -1.66 6.02
CA LYS A 147 -13.41 -0.22 5.89
C LYS A 147 -12.11 0.51 5.57
N PHE A 148 -12.25 1.67 4.91
CA PHE A 148 -11.12 2.57 4.60
C PHE A 148 -10.00 1.91 3.79
N CYS A 149 -10.31 0.83 3.07
CA CYS A 149 -9.36 0.18 2.19
C CYS A 149 -9.17 0.95 0.88
N VAL A 150 -8.04 0.68 0.24
CA VAL A 150 -7.74 1.18 -1.11
C VAL A 150 -7.30 0.01 -1.97
N VAL A 151 -8.02 -0.23 -3.07
CA VAL A 151 -7.70 -1.24 -4.07
C VAL A 151 -7.39 -0.51 -5.38
N LYS A 152 -6.13 -0.54 -5.80
CA LYS A 152 -5.64 0.20 -6.95
C LYS A 152 -5.95 -0.50 -8.28
N ASP A 153 -5.70 0.23 -9.34
CA ASP A 153 -6.06 -0.10 -10.72
C ASP A 153 -5.60 -1.51 -11.13
N GLY A 154 -6.49 -2.29 -11.71
CA GLY A 154 -6.19 -3.60 -12.28
C GLY A 154 -5.92 -4.73 -11.27
N ALA A 155 -6.07 -4.48 -9.96
CA ALA A 155 -5.94 -5.54 -8.97
C ALA A 155 -7.03 -6.60 -9.17
N VAL A 156 -6.69 -7.88 -8.93
CA VAL A 156 -7.61 -9.02 -9.03
C VAL A 156 -7.67 -9.74 -7.68
N ILE A 157 -8.85 -9.79 -7.09
CA ILE A 157 -9.08 -10.39 -5.78
C ILE A 157 -10.12 -11.49 -5.93
N GLY A 158 -9.81 -12.71 -5.48
CA GLY A 158 -10.74 -13.83 -5.51
C GLY A 158 -10.66 -14.69 -6.76
N SER A 159 -9.58 -14.56 -7.55
CA SER A 159 -9.27 -15.58 -8.57
C SER A 159 -9.00 -16.93 -7.89
N GLU A 160 -9.28 -18.00 -8.61
CA GLU A 160 -8.95 -19.33 -8.15
C GLU A 160 -7.45 -19.56 -8.15
N GLY A 161 -6.93 -20.18 -7.09
CA GLY A 161 -5.53 -20.54 -6.97
C GLY A 161 -5.13 -21.71 -7.86
N TRP A 162 -3.85 -22.05 -7.86
CA TRP A 162 -3.27 -23.18 -8.57
C TRP A 162 -3.65 -24.50 -7.89
N GLY A 163 -4.89 -24.96 -8.11
CA GLY A 163 -5.47 -26.15 -7.46
C GLY A 163 -5.51 -27.39 -8.35
N PHE A 164 -4.43 -27.71 -9.08
CA PHE A 164 -4.39 -28.89 -9.93
C PHE A 164 -3.96 -30.14 -9.18
N ILE A 165 -4.77 -31.20 -9.31
CA ILE A 165 -4.53 -32.54 -8.77
C ILE A 165 -4.61 -33.52 -9.95
N ASN A 166 -3.71 -34.48 -10.01
CA ASN A 166 -3.80 -35.49 -11.04
C ASN A 166 -4.88 -36.51 -10.69
N ASP A 167 -5.72 -36.85 -11.66
CA ASP A 167 -6.68 -37.94 -11.56
C ASP A 167 -6.00 -39.32 -11.63
N GLU A 168 -6.79 -40.41 -11.67
CA GLU A 168 -6.31 -41.79 -11.71
C GLU A 168 -5.50 -42.10 -12.96
N ASP A 169 -5.72 -41.39 -14.07
CA ASP A 169 -5.01 -41.51 -15.33
C ASP A 169 -3.80 -40.57 -15.43
N GLY A 170 -3.51 -39.79 -14.38
CA GLY A 170 -2.43 -38.79 -14.33
C GLY A 170 -2.75 -37.48 -15.05
N VAL A 171 -4.01 -37.25 -15.40
CA VAL A 171 -4.45 -36.00 -16.06
C VAL A 171 -4.69 -34.93 -15.02
N PRO A 172 -4.13 -33.69 -15.17
CA PRO A 172 -4.38 -32.61 -14.25
C PRO A 172 -5.85 -32.19 -14.23
N PHE A 173 -6.47 -32.27 -13.06
CA PHE A 173 -7.82 -31.83 -12.78
C PHE A 173 -7.76 -30.59 -11.86
N HIS A 174 -8.42 -29.52 -12.25
CA HIS A 174 -8.52 -28.31 -11.42
C HIS A 174 -9.61 -28.48 -10.37
N ALA A 175 -9.24 -28.56 -9.10
CA ALA A 175 -10.17 -28.66 -8.00
C ALA A 175 -10.88 -27.30 -7.78
N PRO A 176 -12.21 -27.27 -7.57
CA PRO A 176 -12.94 -26.04 -7.27
C PRO A 176 -12.37 -25.31 -6.04
N GLN A 177 -12.21 -23.99 -6.16
CA GLN A 177 -11.69 -23.14 -5.10
C GLN A 177 -12.86 -22.40 -4.43
N LEU A 178 -13.25 -22.82 -3.24
CA LEU A 178 -14.45 -22.36 -2.52
C LEU A 178 -14.12 -21.52 -1.29
N GLY A 179 -12.81 -21.32 -1.01
CA GLY A 179 -12.33 -20.59 0.16
C GLY A 179 -12.69 -19.10 0.12
N LEU A 180 -12.84 -18.51 1.29
CA LEU A 180 -13.14 -17.10 1.51
C LEU A 180 -11.86 -16.26 1.53
N ILE A 181 -11.88 -15.05 0.95
CA ILE A 181 -10.86 -14.05 1.19
C ILE A 181 -11.39 -13.02 2.19
N ARG A 182 -10.61 -12.79 3.23
CA ARG A 182 -10.92 -11.83 4.27
C ARG A 182 -9.86 -10.74 4.35
N ILE A 183 -10.25 -9.49 4.07
CA ILE A 183 -9.37 -8.31 4.08
C ILE A 183 -9.86 -7.38 5.19
N GLY A 184 -8.97 -7.08 6.15
CA GLY A 184 -9.24 -6.19 7.28
C GLY A 184 -9.38 -4.72 6.89
N ASP A 185 -9.48 -3.86 7.89
CA ASP A 185 -9.63 -2.41 7.71
C ASP A 185 -8.31 -1.73 7.30
N ARG A 186 -8.39 -0.60 6.59
CA ARG A 186 -7.25 0.25 6.21
C ARG A 186 -6.15 -0.48 5.43
N VAL A 187 -6.51 -1.54 4.73
CA VAL A 187 -5.59 -2.27 3.85
C VAL A 187 -5.40 -1.49 2.55
N TRP A 188 -4.16 -1.47 2.06
CA TRP A 188 -3.80 -0.93 0.75
C TRP A 188 -3.37 -2.07 -0.17
N ILE A 189 -3.97 -2.16 -1.35
CA ILE A 189 -3.66 -3.16 -2.37
C ILE A 189 -3.25 -2.42 -3.63
N GLY A 190 -2.03 -2.66 -4.08
CA GLY A 190 -1.38 -2.03 -5.22
C GLY A 190 -1.96 -2.44 -6.57
N SER A 191 -1.51 -1.73 -7.60
CA SER A 191 -1.97 -1.97 -8.98
C SER A 191 -1.51 -3.33 -9.50
N ASN A 192 -2.39 -4.01 -10.23
CA ASN A 192 -2.12 -5.33 -10.81
C ASN A 192 -1.67 -6.40 -9.79
N THR A 193 -2.00 -6.22 -8.54
CA THR A 193 -1.78 -7.22 -7.48
C THR A 193 -2.86 -8.28 -7.57
N THR A 194 -2.47 -9.56 -7.37
CA THR A 194 -3.39 -10.70 -7.38
C THR A 194 -3.46 -11.34 -5.99
N ILE A 195 -4.69 -11.63 -5.53
CA ILE A 195 -4.95 -12.33 -4.27
C ILE A 195 -5.86 -13.51 -4.57
N GLU A 196 -5.35 -14.72 -4.35
CA GLU A 196 -6.05 -15.95 -4.67
C GLU A 196 -6.85 -16.50 -3.51
N ARG A 197 -7.96 -17.18 -3.81
CA ARG A 197 -8.73 -17.99 -2.86
C ARG A 197 -8.29 -19.45 -2.91
N GLY A 198 -8.33 -20.13 -1.78
CA GLY A 198 -8.02 -21.55 -1.67
C GLY A 198 -9.20 -22.47 -1.95
N MET A 199 -8.96 -23.79 -1.89
CA MET A 199 -10.03 -24.79 -2.05
C MET A 199 -11.11 -24.62 -1.00
N ILE A 200 -10.73 -24.60 0.27
CA ILE A 200 -11.62 -24.39 1.43
C ILE A 200 -11.02 -23.45 2.47
N GLU A 201 -9.69 -23.25 2.44
CA GLU A 201 -8.97 -22.40 3.39
C GLU A 201 -9.21 -20.93 3.11
N GLU A 202 -9.24 -20.14 4.17
CA GLU A 202 -9.32 -18.68 4.05
C GLU A 202 -7.96 -18.07 3.70
N THR A 203 -7.95 -17.15 2.75
CA THR A 203 -6.83 -16.21 2.57
C THR A 203 -7.14 -14.96 3.40
N ILE A 204 -6.24 -14.60 4.34
CA ILE A 204 -6.51 -13.55 5.33
C ILE A 204 -5.46 -12.45 5.26
N ILE A 205 -5.91 -11.23 5.06
CA ILE A 205 -5.08 -10.03 5.12
C ILE A 205 -5.57 -9.17 6.27
N HIS A 206 -4.79 -9.07 7.33
CA HIS A 206 -5.19 -8.33 8.52
C HIS A 206 -5.15 -6.81 8.33
N THR A 207 -5.67 -6.10 9.33
CA THR A 207 -5.78 -4.64 9.37
C THR A 207 -4.42 -3.93 9.19
N ASP A 208 -4.43 -2.77 8.52
CA ASP A 208 -3.27 -1.90 8.27
C ASP A 208 -2.17 -2.49 7.36
N VAL A 209 -2.38 -3.63 6.74
CA VAL A 209 -1.44 -4.21 5.76
C VAL A 209 -1.32 -3.30 4.53
N LYS A 210 -0.09 -3.14 4.03
CA LYS A 210 0.22 -2.40 2.81
C LYS A 210 0.87 -3.33 1.80
N ILE A 211 0.19 -3.55 0.70
CA ILE A 211 0.62 -4.36 -0.43
C ILE A 211 0.83 -3.41 -1.61
N ASP A 212 2.03 -3.41 -2.17
CA ASP A 212 2.39 -2.56 -3.29
C ASP A 212 1.99 -3.20 -4.64
N ASP A 213 2.44 -2.61 -5.72
CA ASP A 213 2.08 -2.97 -7.07
C ASP A 213 2.71 -4.32 -7.49
N LEU A 214 2.02 -5.09 -8.35
CA LEU A 214 2.51 -6.34 -8.94
C LEU A 214 2.84 -7.44 -7.91
N VAL A 215 2.19 -7.45 -6.76
CA VAL A 215 2.36 -8.48 -5.74
C VAL A 215 1.43 -9.66 -6.02
N HIS A 216 1.91 -10.88 -5.78
CA HIS A 216 1.11 -12.09 -5.82
C HIS A 216 0.95 -12.69 -4.44
N ILE A 217 -0.28 -12.95 -4.02
CA ILE A 217 -0.63 -13.63 -2.77
C ILE A 217 -1.35 -14.93 -3.09
N GLY A 218 -0.67 -16.04 -2.87
CA GLY A 218 -1.20 -17.39 -3.11
C GLY A 218 -2.30 -17.76 -2.09
N ALA A 219 -3.08 -18.75 -2.49
CA ALA A 219 -4.23 -19.27 -1.76
C ALA A 219 -3.89 -19.71 -0.33
N GLY A 220 -4.80 -19.51 0.62
CA GLY A 220 -4.65 -19.92 2.02
C GLY A 220 -3.58 -19.16 2.82
N THR A 221 -3.01 -18.11 2.25
CA THR A 221 -1.99 -17.27 2.91
C THR A 221 -2.62 -16.35 3.95
N GLN A 222 -1.94 -16.14 5.07
CA GLN A 222 -2.33 -15.20 6.12
C GLN A 222 -1.23 -14.15 6.32
N ILE A 223 -1.62 -12.88 6.34
CA ILE A 223 -0.70 -11.75 6.54
C ILE A 223 -1.12 -10.98 7.78
N GLY A 224 -0.26 -10.97 8.80
CA GLY A 224 -0.47 -10.29 10.07
C GLY A 224 -0.56 -8.77 9.95
N GLN A 225 -1.06 -8.12 11.01
CA GLN A 225 -1.29 -6.68 11.03
C GLN A 225 -0.02 -5.88 10.70
N LYS A 226 -0.20 -4.73 10.02
CA LYS A 226 0.88 -3.80 9.66
C LYS A 226 1.97 -4.39 8.76
N GLY A 227 1.74 -5.57 8.18
CA GLY A 227 2.64 -6.16 7.19
C GLY A 227 2.81 -5.22 5.99
N LYS A 228 4.02 -5.16 5.44
CA LYS A 228 4.38 -4.37 4.25
C LYS A 228 5.03 -5.28 3.22
N LEU A 229 4.34 -5.48 2.12
CA LEU A 229 4.82 -6.23 0.96
C LEU A 229 5.04 -5.24 -0.17
N THR A 230 6.28 -5.06 -0.59
CA THR A 230 6.63 -4.08 -1.60
C THR A 230 6.58 -4.66 -3.01
N ALA A 231 6.82 -3.84 -4.02
CA ALA A 231 6.55 -4.18 -5.42
C ALA A 231 7.18 -5.52 -5.88
N GLY A 232 6.41 -6.29 -6.62
CA GLY A 232 6.86 -7.54 -7.24
C GLY A 232 7.11 -8.71 -6.29
N VAL A 233 6.68 -8.62 -5.02
CA VAL A 233 6.78 -9.73 -4.07
C VAL A 233 5.86 -10.88 -4.50
N VAL A 234 6.37 -12.10 -4.43
CA VAL A 234 5.59 -13.32 -4.66
C VAL A 234 5.52 -14.12 -3.37
N VAL A 235 4.33 -14.30 -2.85
CA VAL A 235 4.03 -15.19 -1.73
C VAL A 235 3.25 -16.38 -2.27
N ALA A 236 3.85 -17.57 -2.21
CA ALA A 236 3.17 -18.80 -2.62
C ALA A 236 2.06 -19.20 -1.63
N SER A 237 1.38 -20.30 -1.87
CA SER A 237 0.20 -20.70 -1.11
C SER A 237 0.53 -21.14 0.33
N HIS A 238 -0.42 -20.97 1.25
CA HIS A 238 -0.38 -21.45 2.64
C HIS A 238 0.81 -20.90 3.45
N VAL A 239 1.22 -19.66 3.18
CA VAL A 239 2.25 -18.96 3.97
C VAL A 239 1.59 -18.21 5.12
N ILE A 240 2.18 -18.32 6.32
CA ILE A 240 1.76 -17.56 7.50
C ILE A 240 2.80 -16.47 7.76
N ILE A 241 2.41 -15.22 7.61
CA ILE A 241 3.25 -14.04 7.85
C ILE A 241 2.78 -13.34 9.13
N GLY A 242 3.69 -13.17 10.08
CA GLY A 242 3.43 -12.51 11.36
C GLY A 242 3.14 -11.00 11.24
N GLU A 243 3.08 -10.34 12.38
CA GLU A 243 2.80 -8.90 12.46
C GLU A 243 4.04 -8.05 12.14
N ASN A 244 3.82 -6.84 11.61
CA ASN A 244 4.86 -5.83 11.33
C ASN A 244 6.01 -6.32 10.44
N VAL A 245 5.79 -7.34 9.61
CA VAL A 245 6.78 -7.88 8.69
C VAL A 245 6.98 -6.92 7.51
N HIS A 246 8.22 -6.75 7.07
CA HIS A 246 8.58 -6.00 5.87
C HIS A 246 9.23 -6.92 4.83
N ILE A 247 8.56 -7.13 3.71
CA ILE A 247 9.09 -7.90 2.58
C ILE A 247 9.47 -6.93 1.47
N ALA A 248 10.78 -6.83 1.21
CA ALA A 248 11.36 -5.89 0.25
C ALA A 248 11.13 -6.33 -1.21
N PRO A 249 11.32 -5.44 -2.20
CA PRO A 249 10.93 -5.69 -3.59
C PRO A 249 11.51 -6.98 -4.18
N ASN A 250 10.68 -7.66 -4.99
CA ASN A 250 11.02 -8.88 -5.72
C ASN A 250 11.48 -10.08 -4.84
N ALA A 251 11.15 -10.08 -3.55
CA ALA A 251 11.36 -11.27 -2.72
C ALA A 251 10.33 -12.34 -3.05
N VAL A 252 10.73 -13.61 -2.95
CA VAL A 252 9.90 -14.78 -3.23
C VAL A 252 9.84 -15.65 -1.98
N ILE A 253 8.64 -16.02 -1.55
CA ILE A 253 8.39 -16.87 -0.39
C ILE A 253 7.79 -18.18 -0.87
N ARG A 254 8.46 -19.29 -0.58
CA ARG A 254 7.97 -20.64 -0.91
C ARG A 254 6.72 -20.96 -0.11
N GLU A 255 5.90 -21.87 -0.63
CA GLU A 255 4.67 -22.36 0.01
C GLU A 255 4.92 -23.06 1.35
N ASN A 256 3.87 -23.08 2.19
CA ASN A 256 3.82 -23.76 3.50
C ASN A 256 4.89 -23.30 4.51
N LEU A 257 5.29 -22.02 4.45
CA LEU A 257 6.28 -21.45 5.38
C LEU A 257 5.62 -20.53 6.40
N SER A 258 6.31 -20.37 7.54
CA SER A 258 5.98 -19.42 8.58
C SER A 258 7.07 -18.32 8.67
N ILE A 259 6.67 -17.07 8.67
CA ILE A 259 7.51 -15.89 8.89
C ILE A 259 7.07 -15.24 10.19
N GLY A 260 7.97 -15.17 11.15
CA GLY A 260 7.69 -14.60 12.47
C GLY A 260 7.46 -13.09 12.44
N ASP A 261 7.06 -12.52 13.59
CA ASP A 261 6.82 -11.09 13.74
C ASP A 261 8.09 -10.25 13.59
N ASP A 262 7.95 -8.99 13.17
CA ASP A 262 9.04 -8.02 13.04
C ASP A 262 10.19 -8.50 12.14
N VAL A 263 9.93 -9.40 11.19
CA VAL A 263 10.93 -9.89 10.23
C VAL A 263 11.08 -8.89 9.08
N VAL A 264 12.33 -8.71 8.64
CA VAL A 264 12.65 -8.02 7.40
C VAL A 264 13.22 -9.03 6.40
N VAL A 265 12.54 -9.16 5.24
CA VAL A 265 13.05 -9.94 4.10
C VAL A 265 13.63 -8.97 3.08
N GLY A 266 14.93 -9.11 2.79
CA GLY A 266 15.65 -8.21 1.89
C GLY A 266 15.22 -8.34 0.43
N MET A 267 15.59 -7.33 -0.35
CA MET A 267 15.28 -7.23 -1.78
C MET A 267 15.79 -8.45 -2.55
N GLY A 268 14.94 -9.04 -3.40
CA GLY A 268 15.27 -10.20 -4.23
C GLY A 268 15.61 -11.48 -3.45
N ALA A 269 15.31 -11.54 -2.15
CA ALA A 269 15.56 -12.73 -1.37
C ALA A 269 14.62 -13.88 -1.74
N VAL A 270 15.12 -15.12 -1.69
CA VAL A 270 14.32 -16.33 -1.92
C VAL A 270 14.23 -17.13 -0.63
N VAL A 271 13.06 -17.07 0.00
CA VAL A 271 12.80 -17.73 1.29
C VAL A 271 12.33 -19.17 1.04
N ILE A 272 13.08 -20.14 1.54
CA ILE A 272 12.81 -21.57 1.36
C ILE A 272 12.70 -22.34 2.70
N GLU A 273 12.77 -21.64 3.82
CA GLU A 273 12.63 -22.17 5.18
C GLU A 273 11.95 -21.14 6.09
N ASP A 274 11.42 -21.57 7.23
CA ASP A 274 10.78 -20.70 8.20
C ASP A 274 11.73 -19.62 8.74
N LEU A 275 11.21 -18.43 8.99
CA LEU A 275 11.99 -17.30 9.46
C LEU A 275 11.60 -16.92 10.90
N ALA A 276 12.58 -16.94 11.80
CA ALA A 276 12.38 -16.54 13.19
C ALA A 276 12.18 -15.02 13.33
N SER A 277 11.30 -14.63 14.29
CA SER A 277 10.93 -13.24 14.56
C SER A 277 12.12 -12.31 14.84
N ARG A 278 11.94 -11.01 14.56
CA ARG A 278 12.86 -9.91 14.89
C ARG A 278 14.23 -10.01 14.23
N ASN A 279 14.28 -10.56 13.06
CA ASN A 279 15.52 -10.77 12.30
C ASN A 279 15.40 -10.21 10.88
N THR A 280 16.55 -10.00 10.25
CA THR A 280 16.65 -9.65 8.83
C THR A 280 17.25 -10.80 8.05
N TYR A 281 16.61 -11.17 6.94
CA TYR A 281 17.07 -12.25 6.06
C TYR A 281 17.29 -11.73 4.65
N VAL A 282 18.40 -12.11 4.01
CA VAL A 282 18.79 -11.62 2.69
C VAL A 282 19.37 -12.72 1.81
N GLY A 283 19.32 -12.55 0.51
CA GLY A 283 20.00 -13.40 -0.47
C GLY A 283 19.15 -14.53 -1.05
N ASN A 284 19.75 -15.33 -1.91
CA ASN A 284 19.16 -16.49 -2.56
C ASN A 284 20.09 -17.71 -2.39
N PRO A 285 19.71 -18.72 -1.56
CA PRO A 285 18.57 -18.67 -0.65
C PRO A 285 18.74 -17.65 0.46
N ALA A 286 17.62 -17.20 1.06
CA ALA A 286 17.63 -16.22 2.14
C ALA A 286 18.34 -16.78 3.38
N ARG A 287 19.21 -15.97 3.99
CA ARG A 287 19.96 -16.29 5.21
C ARG A 287 19.91 -15.12 6.17
N LEU A 288 20.03 -15.42 7.46
CA LEU A 288 20.10 -14.42 8.52
C LEU A 288 21.23 -13.43 8.24
N LEU A 289 20.91 -12.14 8.24
CA LEU A 289 21.88 -11.06 8.13
C LEU A 289 22.48 -10.77 9.52
N ILE A 290 23.72 -11.22 9.75
CA ILE A 290 24.47 -10.89 10.96
C ILE A 290 25.07 -9.50 10.76
N LYS A 291 24.63 -8.52 11.56
CA LYS A 291 25.28 -7.20 11.59
C LYS A 291 26.62 -7.34 12.32
N SER A 292 27.72 -7.11 11.60
CA SER A 292 29.08 -7.01 12.17
C SER A 292 29.23 -5.76 12.99
#